data_7e1ceb439dc69740aefe4ba270fa237e
#
_entry.id   7e1ceb439dc69740aefe4ba270fa237e
#
_cell.length_a   1.000
_cell.length_b   1.000
_cell.length_c   1.000
_cell.angle_alpha   90.00
_cell.angle_beta   90.00
_cell.angle_gamma   90.00
#
_symmetry.space_group_name_H-M   'P 1'
#
loop_
_entity.id
_entity.type
_entity.pdbx_description
1 polymer ?
#
loop_
_entity_poly.entity_id
_entity_poly.type
_entity_poly.pdbx_seq_one_letter_code
_entity_poly.pdbx_strand_id
1 'polypeptide(L)'
;MQFHRCPLSAGLLCPPRPGSPEENSSQKFFHNLIRDPEIFEAEIQKRKSQSSRSQSSGKNDLRWIPIAEEVLKLARTPLSPPPVPRVLEHLGERFPHCRDIVHLVRDLATLTNFSGGPLRLPPILLLGPPGIGKTTVALEMAKVFGGPSRTVNMAGVSASFILVGASLVWASGKFGAVLELLLKGTGNPAMILDELDKAGESVEEGHRSILDSLLNLLEPTTAGNFIDEALDWPVDASRIVWIATANNPKRIPDPIFSRFHVAEVREPTQKEMEEIIIPSLYQDILSEYQLNGRFPQEMSPDIARLLGQNPRSARRRIIQMLARAATVNATRLDRTMIPESEHEEWTRRKSARTIGFNVQKEEHDDSPFPELG
;
A
#
# COMPACT_ATOMS: atom_id res chain seq x y z
N MET A 1 37.10 -13.91 -29.90
CA MET A 1 35.70 -14.24 -29.69
C MET A 1 35.51 -15.74 -29.87
N GLN A 2 35.41 -16.51 -28.77
CA GLN A 2 35.15 -17.94 -28.82
C GLN A 2 33.66 -18.20 -28.78
N PHE A 3 33.12 -18.74 -29.87
CA PHE A 3 31.72 -19.17 -29.96
C PHE A 3 31.61 -20.58 -29.36
N HIS A 4 30.86 -20.73 -28.29
CA HIS A 4 30.45 -22.03 -27.76
C HIS A 4 29.20 -22.52 -28.52
N ARG A 5 29.30 -23.68 -29.17
CA ARG A 5 28.19 -24.35 -29.86
C ARG A 5 27.20 -24.92 -28.80
N CYS A 6 25.95 -24.56 -28.90
CA CYS A 6 24.86 -25.17 -28.16
C CYS A 6 24.59 -26.60 -28.72
N PRO A 7 24.46 -27.64 -27.90
CA PRO A 7 24.33 -29.02 -28.38
C PRO A 7 22.95 -29.41 -28.94
N LEU A 8 21.99 -28.53 -29.01
CA LEU A 8 20.63 -28.82 -29.51
C LEU A 8 20.25 -27.82 -30.60
N SER A 9 20.23 -28.32 -31.83
CA SER A 9 19.70 -27.75 -33.08
C SER A 9 20.70 -27.06 -34.00
N ALA A 10 20.72 -27.56 -35.22
CA ALA A 10 21.47 -27.00 -36.33
C ALA A 10 20.84 -25.63 -36.75
N GLY A 11 21.64 -24.56 -36.68
CA GLY A 11 21.41 -23.38 -37.50
C GLY A 11 20.93 -22.11 -36.82
N LEU A 12 20.73 -22.06 -35.51
CA LEU A 12 20.37 -20.80 -34.80
C LEU A 12 21.58 -20.31 -33.99
N LEU A 13 22.09 -19.13 -34.34
CA LEU A 13 23.07 -18.40 -33.54
C LEU A 13 22.41 -17.97 -32.22
N CYS A 14 22.88 -18.48 -31.09
CA CYS A 14 22.49 -17.95 -29.79
C CYS A 14 22.94 -16.49 -29.67
N PRO A 15 22.07 -15.59 -29.23
CA PRO A 15 22.49 -14.22 -28.88
C PRO A 15 23.57 -14.26 -27.79
N PRO A 16 24.48 -13.27 -27.76
CA PRO A 16 25.50 -13.20 -26.72
C PRO A 16 24.83 -13.17 -25.33
N ARG A 17 25.43 -13.86 -24.35
CA ARG A 17 24.97 -13.81 -22.96
C ARG A 17 24.97 -12.34 -22.50
N PRO A 18 23.90 -11.86 -21.87
CA PRO A 18 23.94 -10.55 -21.25
C PRO A 18 25.10 -10.49 -20.23
N GLY A 19 25.78 -9.35 -20.18
CA GLY A 19 26.90 -9.10 -19.28
C GLY A 19 26.53 -9.39 -17.81
N SER A 20 27.54 -9.55 -16.97
CA SER A 20 27.35 -9.82 -15.55
C SER A 20 26.42 -8.79 -14.89
N PRO A 21 25.70 -9.13 -13.82
CA PRO A 21 24.74 -8.22 -13.14
C PRO A 21 25.32 -6.85 -12.72
N GLU A 22 26.64 -6.74 -12.62
CA GLU A 22 27.35 -5.51 -12.26
C GLU A 22 27.44 -4.49 -13.41
N GLU A 23 27.39 -4.91 -14.68
CA GLU A 23 27.48 -3.99 -15.82
C GLU A 23 26.14 -3.32 -16.17
N ASN A 24 25.01 -3.87 -15.73
CA ASN A 24 23.67 -3.36 -16.05
C ASN A 24 23.20 -2.23 -15.11
N SER A 25 23.95 -1.91 -14.05
CA SER A 25 23.57 -0.88 -13.06
C SER A 25 23.69 0.57 -13.57
N SER A 26 24.22 0.78 -14.79
CA SER A 26 24.47 2.11 -15.35
C SER A 26 23.40 2.62 -16.31
N GLN A 27 22.46 1.80 -16.75
CA GLN A 27 21.45 2.20 -17.72
C GLN A 27 20.28 2.89 -17.01
N LYS A 28 20.23 4.22 -17.04
CA LYS A 28 19.13 5.01 -16.50
C LYS A 28 17.97 4.99 -17.50
N PHE A 29 16.82 4.46 -17.05
CA PHE A 29 15.58 4.54 -17.78
C PHE A 29 14.84 5.82 -17.39
N PHE A 30 14.09 6.38 -18.35
CA PHE A 30 13.26 7.56 -18.13
C PHE A 30 11.84 7.28 -18.57
N HIS A 31 10.92 7.94 -17.91
CA HIS A 31 9.51 7.96 -18.22
C HIS A 31 9.10 9.36 -18.64
N ASN A 32 8.35 9.47 -19.73
CA ASN A 32 7.80 10.73 -20.17
C ASN A 32 6.46 10.95 -19.48
N LEU A 33 6.43 11.77 -18.44
CA LEU A 33 5.23 12.11 -17.68
C LEU A 33 4.26 12.95 -18.55
N ILE A 34 4.78 13.82 -19.40
CA ILE A 34 4.02 14.60 -20.37
C ILE A 34 4.40 14.12 -21.76
N ARG A 35 3.40 13.82 -22.59
CA ARG A 35 3.62 13.34 -23.96
C ARG A 35 4.22 14.43 -24.84
N ASP A 36 3.63 15.63 -24.79
CA ASP A 36 4.00 16.78 -25.61
C ASP A 36 4.37 17.99 -24.73
N PRO A 37 5.59 18.04 -24.16
CA PRO A 37 6.01 19.07 -23.22
C PRO A 37 5.95 20.48 -23.82
N GLU A 38 6.27 20.65 -25.12
CA GLU A 38 6.25 21.94 -25.80
C GLU A 38 4.84 22.53 -25.87
N ILE A 39 3.82 21.68 -26.15
CA ILE A 39 2.43 22.13 -26.20
C ILE A 39 1.97 22.52 -24.79
N PHE A 40 2.36 21.74 -23.78
CA PHE A 40 2.04 22.03 -22.37
C PHE A 40 2.69 23.34 -21.92
N GLU A 41 3.94 23.56 -22.27
CA GLU A 41 4.63 24.82 -21.98
C GLU A 41 3.94 26.04 -22.64
N ALA A 42 3.52 25.89 -23.90
CA ALA A 42 2.77 26.93 -24.60
C ALA A 42 1.45 27.29 -23.90
N GLU A 43 0.72 26.28 -23.38
CA GLU A 43 -0.50 26.51 -22.61
C GLU A 43 -0.21 27.21 -21.27
N ILE A 44 0.88 26.87 -20.58
CA ILE A 44 1.32 27.57 -19.37
C ILE A 44 1.59 29.07 -19.68
N GLN A 45 2.31 29.38 -20.74
CA GLN A 45 2.61 30.75 -21.13
C GLN A 45 1.37 31.54 -21.53
N LYS A 46 0.43 30.90 -22.24
CA LYS A 46 -0.86 31.48 -22.59
C LYS A 46 -1.66 31.85 -21.34
N ARG A 47 -1.81 30.94 -20.35
CA ARG A 47 -2.52 31.20 -19.09
C ARG A 47 -1.83 32.31 -18.27
N LYS A 48 -0.50 32.37 -18.23
CA LYS A 48 0.25 33.47 -17.60
C LYS A 48 -0.09 34.82 -18.22
N SER A 49 -0.11 34.89 -19.54
CA SER A 49 -0.41 36.14 -20.26
C SER A 49 -1.86 36.59 -20.07
N GLN A 50 -2.80 35.66 -19.94
CA GLN A 50 -4.21 35.94 -19.67
C GLN A 50 -4.45 36.40 -18.23
N SER A 51 -3.82 35.72 -17.26
CA SER A 51 -3.92 36.04 -15.84
C SER A 51 -3.38 37.46 -15.52
N SER A 52 -2.39 37.92 -16.27
CA SER A 52 -1.87 39.29 -16.13
C SER A 52 -2.80 40.38 -16.70
N ARG A 53 -3.79 40.01 -17.55
CA ARG A 53 -4.68 40.94 -18.24
C ARG A 53 -6.09 41.03 -17.63
N SER A 54 -6.54 40.06 -16.81
CA SER A 54 -7.90 40.02 -16.27
C SER A 54 -7.91 39.79 -14.77
N GLN A 55 -8.62 40.67 -14.02
CA GLN A 55 -8.76 40.55 -12.55
C GLN A 55 -9.67 39.41 -12.09
N SER A 56 -10.53 38.86 -12.94
CA SER A 56 -11.53 37.84 -12.53
C SER A 56 -11.12 36.40 -12.80
N SER A 57 -10.31 36.10 -13.79
CA SER A 57 -9.84 34.76 -14.13
C SER A 57 -8.59 34.33 -13.33
N GLY A 58 -7.91 35.28 -12.69
CA GLY A 58 -6.57 35.07 -12.13
C GLY A 58 -6.45 34.15 -10.91
N LYS A 59 -7.54 33.93 -10.15
CA LYS A 59 -7.40 33.14 -8.90
C LYS A 59 -7.12 31.65 -9.14
N ASN A 60 -7.74 31.06 -10.15
CA ASN A 60 -7.52 29.64 -10.49
C ASN A 60 -6.16 29.45 -11.16
N ASP A 61 -5.76 30.37 -12.04
CA ASP A 61 -4.47 30.35 -12.71
C ASP A 61 -3.30 30.52 -11.71
N LEU A 62 -3.46 31.35 -10.67
CA LEU A 62 -2.48 31.48 -9.58
C LEU A 62 -2.19 30.19 -8.84
N ARG A 63 -3.17 29.27 -8.78
CA ARG A 63 -3.00 27.95 -8.15
C ARG A 63 -2.50 26.90 -9.15
N TRP A 64 -2.94 27.00 -10.41
CA TRP A 64 -2.63 26.05 -11.47
C TRP A 64 -1.19 26.21 -12.01
N ILE A 65 -0.77 27.44 -12.33
CA ILE A 65 0.52 27.72 -12.99
C ILE A 65 1.72 27.13 -12.22
N PRO A 66 1.88 27.34 -10.90
CA PRO A 66 3.04 26.80 -10.18
C PRO A 66 3.15 25.28 -10.28
N ILE A 67 2.02 24.58 -10.20
CA ILE A 67 2.00 23.11 -10.29
C ILE A 67 2.25 22.65 -11.72
N ALA A 68 1.66 23.30 -12.72
CA ALA A 68 1.92 23.00 -14.12
C ALA A 68 3.40 23.17 -14.47
N GLU A 69 4.08 24.19 -13.93
CA GLU A 69 5.53 24.36 -14.08
C GLU A 69 6.33 23.25 -13.39
N GLU A 70 5.87 22.78 -12.23
CA GLU A 70 6.49 21.65 -11.54
C GLU A 70 6.32 20.35 -12.34
N VAL A 71 5.13 20.10 -12.87
CA VAL A 71 4.84 18.97 -13.77
C VAL A 71 5.73 19.04 -15.02
N LEU A 72 5.87 20.24 -15.63
CA LEU A 72 6.72 20.43 -16.81
C LEU A 72 8.20 20.12 -16.50
N LYS A 73 8.73 20.54 -15.34
CA LYS A 73 10.10 20.19 -14.91
C LYS A 73 10.30 18.68 -14.80
N LEU A 74 9.25 17.96 -14.48
CA LEU A 74 9.22 16.49 -14.34
C LEU A 74 8.73 15.79 -15.61
N ALA A 75 8.58 16.51 -16.74
CA ALA A 75 8.08 15.94 -18.00
C ALA A 75 8.85 14.67 -18.42
N ARG A 76 10.14 14.58 -18.04
CA ARG A 76 10.98 13.40 -18.21
C ARG A 76 11.58 13.00 -16.88
N THR A 77 10.98 12.02 -16.21
CA THR A 77 11.41 11.54 -14.89
C THR A 77 12.20 10.24 -14.97
N PRO A 78 13.21 10.04 -14.09
CA PRO A 78 13.91 8.77 -14.01
C PRO A 78 12.97 7.67 -13.47
N LEU A 79 13.17 6.45 -13.93
CA LEU A 79 12.56 5.27 -13.34
C LEU A 79 13.50 4.69 -12.28
N SER A 80 12.95 4.23 -11.17
CA SER A 80 13.69 3.44 -10.20
C SER A 80 14.15 2.14 -10.85
N PRO A 81 15.39 1.69 -10.57
CA PRO A 81 15.87 0.41 -11.07
C PRO A 81 15.05 -0.75 -10.50
N PRO A 82 15.04 -1.90 -11.17
CA PRO A 82 14.43 -3.09 -10.61
C PRO A 82 15.14 -3.48 -9.31
N PRO A 83 14.39 -4.01 -8.31
CA PRO A 83 14.98 -4.41 -7.05
C PRO A 83 16.01 -5.52 -7.22
N VAL A 84 17.04 -5.49 -6.40
CA VAL A 84 18.06 -6.53 -6.37
C VAL A 84 17.44 -7.82 -5.82
N PRO A 85 17.63 -8.99 -6.46
CA PRO A 85 17.02 -10.26 -6.03
C PRO A 85 17.26 -10.58 -4.54
N ARG A 86 18.45 -10.32 -4.01
CA ARG A 86 18.80 -10.55 -2.60
C ARG A 86 17.90 -9.75 -1.63
N VAL A 87 17.49 -8.54 -2.00
CA VAL A 87 16.59 -7.72 -1.15
C VAL A 87 15.19 -8.33 -1.11
N LEU A 88 14.74 -8.91 -2.24
CA LEU A 88 13.47 -9.63 -2.30
C LEU A 88 13.51 -10.95 -1.52
N GLU A 89 14.64 -11.68 -1.54
CA GLU A 89 14.85 -12.87 -0.72
C GLU A 89 14.71 -12.54 0.77
N HIS A 90 15.38 -11.49 1.24
CA HIS A 90 15.25 -10.99 2.62
C HIS A 90 13.80 -10.64 2.99
N LEU A 91 13.05 -10.04 2.06
CA LEU A 91 11.63 -9.77 2.28
C LEU A 91 10.84 -11.08 2.46
N GLY A 92 11.12 -12.10 1.66
CA GLY A 92 10.50 -13.42 1.76
C GLY A 92 10.87 -14.18 3.05
N GLU A 93 12.09 -14.02 3.55
CA GLU A 93 12.53 -14.56 4.83
C GLU A 93 11.78 -13.89 6.00
N ARG A 94 11.62 -12.58 5.96
CA ARG A 94 10.92 -11.80 6.98
C ARG A 94 9.41 -12.03 7.00
N PHE A 95 8.81 -12.26 5.83
CA PHE A 95 7.36 -12.48 5.67
C PHE A 95 7.07 -13.83 4.99
N PRO A 96 7.36 -14.97 5.65
CA PRO A 96 7.26 -16.29 5.03
C PRO A 96 5.84 -16.66 4.60
N HIS A 97 4.82 -16.10 5.24
CA HIS A 97 3.41 -16.27 4.90
C HIS A 97 2.97 -15.49 3.64
N CYS A 98 3.86 -14.64 3.08
CA CYS A 98 3.67 -13.87 1.85
C CYS A 98 4.66 -14.28 0.75
N ARG A 99 5.27 -15.47 0.85
CA ARG A 99 6.36 -15.90 -0.03
C ARG A 99 5.98 -15.91 -1.50
N ASP A 100 4.75 -16.28 -1.83
CA ASP A 100 4.31 -16.42 -3.24
C ASP A 100 4.36 -15.08 -3.98
N ILE A 101 3.92 -13.98 -3.35
CA ILE A 101 4.01 -12.66 -3.97
C ILE A 101 5.47 -12.19 -4.10
N VAL A 102 6.32 -12.51 -3.13
CA VAL A 102 7.74 -12.17 -3.18
C VAL A 102 8.42 -12.92 -4.34
N HIS A 103 8.07 -14.19 -4.55
CA HIS A 103 8.55 -14.97 -5.69
C HIS A 103 8.10 -14.37 -7.03
N LEU A 104 6.82 -13.99 -7.18
CA LEU A 104 6.33 -13.33 -8.38
C LEU A 104 7.14 -12.07 -8.69
N VAL A 105 7.31 -11.19 -7.71
CA VAL A 105 8.05 -9.93 -7.90
C VAL A 105 9.51 -10.20 -8.24
N ARG A 106 10.15 -11.17 -7.59
CA ARG A 106 11.51 -11.60 -7.91
C ARG A 106 11.64 -12.10 -9.35
N ASP A 107 10.71 -12.93 -9.80
CA ASP A 107 10.74 -13.52 -11.15
C ASP A 107 10.54 -12.42 -12.20
N LEU A 108 9.65 -11.45 -11.97
CA LEU A 108 9.45 -10.29 -12.85
C LEU A 108 10.65 -9.35 -12.83
N ALA A 109 11.28 -9.13 -11.68
CA ALA A 109 12.52 -8.36 -11.59
C ALA A 109 13.68 -9.07 -12.34
N THR A 110 13.78 -10.39 -12.25
CA THR A 110 14.75 -11.20 -12.98
C THR A 110 14.53 -11.12 -14.48
N LEU A 111 13.27 -11.23 -14.93
CA LEU A 111 12.91 -11.07 -16.34
C LEU A 111 13.28 -9.67 -16.86
N THR A 112 13.02 -8.63 -16.06
CA THR A 112 13.38 -7.25 -16.36
C THR A 112 14.90 -7.08 -16.51
N ASN A 113 15.67 -7.63 -15.58
CA ASN A 113 17.13 -7.60 -15.65
C ASN A 113 17.67 -8.34 -16.86
N PHE A 114 17.03 -9.47 -17.23
CA PHE A 114 17.40 -10.23 -18.42
C PHE A 114 17.10 -9.47 -19.71
N SER A 115 15.96 -8.80 -19.79
CA SER A 115 15.56 -8.02 -20.98
C SER A 115 16.27 -6.67 -21.09
N GLY A 116 16.89 -6.19 -19.99
CA GLY A 116 17.50 -4.86 -19.93
C GLY A 116 16.48 -3.72 -20.01
N GLY A 117 15.20 -3.99 -19.72
CA GLY A 117 14.12 -3.00 -19.75
C GLY A 117 13.78 -2.43 -18.38
N PRO A 118 12.84 -1.48 -18.28
CA PRO A 118 12.34 -1.00 -17.01
C PRO A 118 11.39 -2.02 -16.37
N LEU A 119 11.39 -2.09 -15.04
CA LEU A 119 10.48 -2.96 -14.28
C LEU A 119 9.01 -2.64 -14.60
N ARG A 120 8.25 -3.69 -14.88
CA ARG A 120 6.81 -3.65 -15.05
C ARG A 120 6.18 -4.68 -14.12
N LEU A 121 5.32 -4.22 -13.23
CA LEU A 121 4.54 -5.08 -12.36
C LEU A 121 3.06 -4.94 -12.69
N PRO A 122 2.30 -6.03 -12.72
CA PRO A 122 0.85 -5.94 -12.72
C PRO A 122 0.39 -5.30 -11.40
N PRO A 123 -0.79 -4.69 -11.33
CA PRO A 123 -1.41 -4.35 -10.06
C PRO A 123 -1.50 -5.58 -9.16
N ILE A 124 -1.09 -5.46 -7.89
CA ILE A 124 -1.02 -6.56 -6.92
C ILE A 124 -2.09 -6.38 -5.87
N LEU A 125 -2.87 -7.44 -5.58
CA LEU A 125 -3.82 -7.48 -4.48
C LEU A 125 -3.39 -8.53 -3.45
N LEU A 126 -3.06 -8.07 -2.24
CA LEU A 126 -2.79 -8.93 -1.08
C LEU A 126 -4.11 -9.27 -0.40
N LEU A 127 -4.56 -10.50 -0.55
CA LEU A 127 -5.84 -10.98 -0.02
C LEU A 127 -5.61 -11.94 1.14
N GLY A 128 -6.31 -11.76 2.26
CA GLY A 128 -6.20 -12.68 3.41
C GLY A 128 -6.85 -12.13 4.68
N PRO A 129 -6.82 -12.89 5.79
CA PRO A 129 -7.45 -12.51 7.06
C PRO A 129 -6.94 -11.18 7.62
N PRO A 130 -7.73 -10.48 8.44
CA PRO A 130 -7.28 -9.24 9.07
C PRO A 130 -6.18 -9.49 10.11
N GLY A 131 -5.24 -8.53 10.23
CA GLY A 131 -4.22 -8.53 11.28
C GLY A 131 -2.97 -9.35 11.01
N ILE A 132 -2.86 -10.03 9.86
CA ILE A 132 -1.70 -10.87 9.49
C ILE A 132 -0.53 -10.09 8.89
N GLY A 133 -0.64 -8.77 8.73
CA GLY A 133 0.47 -7.91 8.27
C GLY A 133 0.46 -7.52 6.79
N LYS A 134 -0.67 -7.68 6.06
CA LYS A 134 -0.76 -7.31 4.63
C LYS A 134 -0.30 -5.88 4.33
N THR A 135 -0.77 -4.91 5.08
CA THR A 135 -0.38 -3.50 4.92
C THR A 135 1.11 -3.30 5.18
N THR A 136 1.67 -4.01 6.17
CA THR A 136 3.12 -3.98 6.45
C THR A 136 3.92 -4.53 5.28
N VAL A 137 3.50 -5.67 4.72
CA VAL A 137 4.14 -6.26 3.54
C VAL A 137 4.05 -5.31 2.34
N ALA A 138 2.89 -4.69 2.09
CA ALA A 138 2.71 -3.71 1.02
C ALA A 138 3.68 -2.52 1.15
N LEU A 139 3.85 -1.99 2.37
CA LEU A 139 4.78 -0.91 2.67
C LEU A 139 6.24 -1.33 2.47
N GLU A 140 6.62 -2.52 2.94
CA GLU A 140 7.98 -3.02 2.76
C GLU A 140 8.29 -3.32 1.28
N MET A 141 7.33 -3.87 0.54
CA MET A 141 7.46 -4.04 -0.92
C MET A 141 7.66 -2.70 -1.62
N ALA A 142 6.89 -1.67 -1.26
CA ALA A 142 7.04 -0.34 -1.83
C ALA A 142 8.44 0.26 -1.59
N LYS A 143 9.02 0.03 -0.40
CA LYS A 143 10.41 0.44 -0.09
C LYS A 143 11.44 -0.29 -0.96
N VAL A 144 11.23 -1.57 -1.22
CA VAL A 144 12.13 -2.38 -2.07
C VAL A 144 12.20 -1.86 -3.51
N PHE A 145 11.12 -1.26 -4.02
CA PHE A 145 11.14 -0.62 -5.34
C PHE A 145 11.92 0.70 -5.40
N GLY A 146 12.38 1.23 -4.25
CA GLY A 146 13.31 2.36 -4.15
C GLY A 146 12.74 3.72 -4.56
N GLY A 147 11.46 3.80 -4.88
CA GLY A 147 10.75 5.04 -5.21
C GLY A 147 9.93 5.58 -4.04
N PRO A 148 9.39 6.80 -4.17
CA PRO A 148 8.41 7.32 -3.23
C PRO A 148 7.15 6.45 -3.23
N SER A 149 6.49 6.39 -2.09
CA SER A 149 5.22 5.69 -1.94
C SER A 149 4.18 6.55 -1.27
N ARG A 150 2.91 6.23 -1.51
CA ARG A 150 1.75 6.83 -0.86
C ARG A 150 0.72 5.76 -0.53
N THR A 151 0.20 5.82 0.70
CA THR A 151 -0.90 4.95 1.12
C THR A 151 -2.20 5.75 1.13
N VAL A 152 -3.23 5.17 0.52
CA VAL A 152 -4.61 5.65 0.58
C VAL A 152 -5.42 4.57 1.30
N ASN A 153 -5.97 4.92 2.46
CA ASN A 153 -6.92 4.03 3.16
C ASN A 153 -8.26 4.14 2.46
N MET A 154 -8.72 3.04 1.88
CA MET A 154 -9.96 2.97 1.11
C MET A 154 -11.21 2.87 1.99
N ALA A 155 -11.06 2.59 3.30
CA ALA A 155 -12.17 2.57 4.23
C ALA A 155 -12.74 4.00 4.42
N GLY A 156 -14.02 4.15 4.11
CA GLY A 156 -14.72 5.44 4.20
C GLY A 156 -14.41 6.43 3.07
N VAL A 157 -13.67 5.99 2.03
CA VAL A 157 -13.42 6.78 0.84
C VAL A 157 -14.45 6.41 -0.23
N SER A 158 -15.38 7.32 -0.50
CA SER A 158 -16.40 7.14 -1.53
C SER A 158 -16.12 7.96 -2.80
N ALA A 159 -15.43 9.10 -2.66
CA ALA A 159 -15.31 10.08 -3.72
C ALA A 159 -14.00 9.95 -4.51
N SER A 160 -14.11 10.00 -5.83
CA SER A 160 -13.01 9.90 -6.79
C SER A 160 -11.95 10.99 -6.63
N PHE A 161 -12.33 12.18 -6.15
CA PHE A 161 -11.44 13.34 -6.06
C PHE A 161 -10.18 13.09 -5.21
N ILE A 162 -10.20 12.06 -4.34
CA ILE A 162 -9.01 11.69 -3.55
C ILE A 162 -7.89 11.18 -4.45
N LEU A 163 -8.21 10.43 -5.50
CA LEU A 163 -7.24 9.93 -6.46
C LEU A 163 -6.99 10.88 -7.62
N VAL A 164 -8.06 11.45 -8.17
CA VAL A 164 -8.02 12.20 -9.43
C VAL A 164 -8.09 13.72 -9.26
N GLY A 165 -8.12 14.20 -8.01
CA GLY A 165 -8.24 15.61 -7.73
C GLY A 165 -9.65 16.18 -7.89
N ALA A 166 -9.78 17.47 -7.63
CA ALA A 166 -11.00 18.24 -7.83
C ALA A 166 -10.67 19.56 -8.51
N SER A 167 -11.50 19.97 -9.47
CA SER A 167 -11.30 21.16 -10.29
C SER A 167 -11.01 22.42 -9.44
N LEU A 168 -10.00 23.18 -9.82
CA LEU A 168 -9.60 24.43 -9.16
C LEU A 168 -10.63 25.57 -9.34
N VAL A 169 -11.67 25.36 -10.13
CA VAL A 169 -12.84 26.27 -10.19
C VAL A 169 -13.53 26.34 -8.83
N TRP A 170 -13.52 25.25 -8.07
CA TRP A 170 -14.05 25.23 -6.71
C TRP A 170 -13.03 25.72 -5.70
N ALA A 171 -13.48 26.44 -4.67
CA ALA A 171 -12.59 26.94 -3.61
C ALA A 171 -11.83 25.79 -2.91
N SER A 172 -12.44 24.62 -2.77
CA SER A 172 -11.86 23.38 -2.21
C SER A 172 -11.10 22.54 -3.24
N GLY A 173 -10.99 22.98 -4.51
CA GLY A 173 -10.28 22.23 -5.56
C GLY A 173 -8.83 21.98 -5.19
N LYS A 174 -8.36 20.75 -5.42
CA LYS A 174 -6.99 20.30 -5.11
C LYS A 174 -6.58 19.16 -6.04
N PHE A 175 -5.28 18.97 -6.15
CA PHE A 175 -4.70 17.84 -6.88
C PHE A 175 -4.98 16.53 -6.18
N GLY A 176 -5.10 15.46 -6.97
CA GLY A 176 -5.33 14.12 -6.47
C GLY A 176 -4.05 13.42 -6.01
N ALA A 177 -4.23 12.35 -5.26
CA ALA A 177 -3.14 11.54 -4.72
C ALA A 177 -2.20 11.01 -5.80
N VAL A 178 -2.73 10.72 -7.00
CA VAL A 178 -1.94 10.20 -8.14
C VAL A 178 -0.97 11.27 -8.65
N LEU A 179 -1.44 12.47 -8.94
CA LEU A 179 -0.57 13.55 -9.40
C LEU A 179 0.44 13.96 -8.33
N GLU A 180 0.01 14.13 -7.07
CA GLU A 180 0.90 14.45 -5.96
C GLU A 180 2.00 13.40 -5.76
N LEU A 181 1.72 12.13 -6.05
CA LEU A 181 2.71 11.06 -5.98
C LEU A 181 3.71 11.14 -7.15
N LEU A 182 3.25 11.39 -8.37
CA LEU A 182 4.10 11.58 -9.56
C LEU A 182 5.05 12.78 -9.42
N LEU A 183 4.60 13.84 -8.73
CA LEU A 183 5.42 15.02 -8.43
C LEU A 183 6.57 14.74 -7.44
N LYS A 184 6.67 13.54 -6.87
CA LYS A 184 7.86 13.14 -6.08
C LYS A 184 9.12 12.88 -6.92
N GLY A 185 9.05 13.03 -8.25
CA GLY A 185 10.21 13.01 -9.13
C GLY A 185 10.68 11.63 -9.57
N THR A 186 9.84 10.61 -9.44
CA THR A 186 10.09 9.25 -9.95
C THR A 186 8.94 8.81 -10.84
N GLY A 187 9.26 8.25 -12.02
CA GLY A 187 8.24 7.84 -12.98
C GLY A 187 7.48 6.57 -12.63
N ASN A 188 7.98 5.76 -11.68
CA ASN A 188 7.35 4.52 -11.21
C ASN A 188 7.22 4.46 -9.68
N PRO A 189 6.57 5.43 -9.04
CA PRO A 189 6.33 5.42 -7.61
C PRO A 189 5.32 4.33 -7.22
N ALA A 190 5.21 4.00 -5.93
CA ALA A 190 4.26 2.99 -5.44
C ALA A 190 3.02 3.64 -4.81
N MET A 191 1.81 3.22 -5.26
CA MET A 191 0.54 3.56 -4.65
C MET A 191 0.00 2.35 -3.89
N ILE A 192 -0.26 2.52 -2.61
CA ILE A 192 -0.82 1.48 -1.75
C ILE A 192 -2.29 1.82 -1.47
N LEU A 193 -3.20 0.91 -1.84
CA LEU A 193 -4.63 0.99 -1.58
C LEU A 193 -4.96 0.06 -0.42
N ASP A 194 -5.04 0.61 0.79
CA ASP A 194 -5.29 -0.21 1.98
C ASP A 194 -6.80 -0.40 2.21
N GLU A 195 -7.22 -1.63 2.53
CA GLU A 195 -8.62 -2.01 2.74
C GLU A 195 -9.53 -1.76 1.52
N LEU A 196 -9.09 -2.17 0.32
CA LEU A 196 -9.82 -1.98 -0.94
C LEU A 196 -11.26 -2.53 -0.90
N ASP A 197 -11.50 -3.61 -0.17
CA ASP A 197 -12.81 -4.22 0.03
C ASP A 197 -13.80 -3.35 0.83
N LYS A 198 -13.36 -2.21 1.35
CA LYS A 198 -14.21 -1.23 2.04
C LYS A 198 -14.45 0.04 1.20
N ALA A 199 -13.93 0.08 -0.03
CA ALA A 199 -14.12 1.21 -0.93
C ALA A 199 -15.58 1.32 -1.35
N GLY A 200 -16.12 2.54 -1.37
CA GLY A 200 -17.47 2.81 -1.92
C GLY A 200 -18.65 2.40 -1.02
N GLU A 201 -18.43 2.01 0.24
CA GLU A 201 -19.51 1.67 1.17
C GLU A 201 -20.48 2.86 1.43
N SER A 202 -20.08 4.08 1.11
CA SER A 202 -20.89 5.30 1.27
C SER A 202 -20.79 6.19 0.02
N VAL A 203 -21.42 5.77 -1.08
CA VAL A 203 -21.53 6.61 -2.29
C VAL A 203 -22.66 7.61 -2.09
N GLU A 204 -22.36 8.89 -1.91
CA GLU A 204 -23.34 9.96 -2.00
C GLU A 204 -23.80 10.11 -3.46
N GLU A 205 -25.13 10.25 -3.68
CA GLU A 205 -25.69 10.43 -5.02
C GLU A 205 -25.06 11.66 -5.71
N GLY A 206 -24.54 11.44 -6.92
CA GLY A 206 -23.99 12.52 -7.76
C GLY A 206 -22.46 12.61 -7.82
N HIS A 207 -21.69 11.83 -7.05
CA HIS A 207 -20.23 11.77 -7.17
C HIS A 207 -19.79 10.53 -7.95
N ARG A 208 -18.76 10.69 -8.81
CA ARG A 208 -18.09 9.52 -9.43
C ARG A 208 -17.50 8.64 -8.35
N SER A 209 -17.74 7.35 -8.44
CA SER A 209 -17.16 6.38 -7.53
C SER A 209 -15.63 6.37 -7.67
N ILE A 210 -14.93 6.24 -6.54
CA ILE A 210 -13.48 6.02 -6.56
C ILE A 210 -13.10 4.76 -7.36
N LEU A 211 -13.99 3.77 -7.39
CA LEU A 211 -13.81 2.52 -8.14
C LEU A 211 -13.78 2.75 -9.65
N ASP A 212 -14.60 3.68 -10.19
CA ASP A 212 -14.59 4.04 -11.61
C ASP A 212 -13.26 4.69 -12.02
N SER A 213 -12.69 5.52 -11.13
CA SER A 213 -11.37 6.11 -11.36
C SER A 213 -10.27 5.06 -11.33
N LEU A 214 -10.37 4.06 -10.45
CA LEU A 214 -9.43 2.95 -10.37
C LEU A 214 -9.46 2.09 -11.63
N LEU A 215 -10.61 1.85 -12.26
CA LEU A 215 -10.69 1.11 -13.52
C LEU A 215 -9.76 1.68 -14.59
N ASN A 216 -9.72 3.01 -14.69
CA ASN A 216 -8.87 3.71 -15.67
C ASN A 216 -7.39 3.73 -15.25
N LEU A 217 -7.11 3.84 -13.96
CA LEU A 217 -5.74 3.93 -13.43
C LEU A 217 -5.02 2.59 -13.38
N LEU A 218 -5.77 1.49 -13.19
CA LEU A 218 -5.20 0.13 -13.15
C LEU A 218 -4.93 -0.45 -14.54
N GLU A 219 -5.49 0.14 -15.60
CA GLU A 219 -5.26 -0.29 -16.98
C GLU A 219 -4.17 0.58 -17.63
N PRO A 220 -3.00 0.01 -18.04
CA PRO A 220 -1.87 0.80 -18.55
C PRO A 220 -2.20 1.69 -19.74
N THR A 221 -3.11 1.25 -20.63
CA THR A 221 -3.52 2.01 -21.82
C THR A 221 -4.27 3.30 -21.46
N THR A 222 -5.18 3.23 -20.52
CA THR A 222 -5.96 4.40 -20.05
C THR A 222 -5.17 5.26 -19.07
N ALA A 223 -4.38 4.63 -18.19
CA ALA A 223 -3.49 5.33 -17.27
C ALA A 223 -2.42 6.17 -17.97
N GLY A 224 -2.03 5.79 -19.21
CA GLY A 224 -1.11 6.57 -20.05
C GLY A 224 -1.67 7.94 -20.51
N ASN A 225 -2.98 8.18 -20.29
CA ASN A 225 -3.63 9.47 -20.56
C ASN A 225 -4.48 9.89 -19.34
N PHE A 226 -3.94 9.71 -18.14
CA PHE A 226 -4.61 10.12 -16.92
C PHE A 226 -4.75 11.65 -16.85
N ILE A 227 -5.96 12.12 -16.51
CA ILE A 227 -6.23 13.55 -16.31
C ILE A 227 -6.61 13.76 -14.84
N ASP A 228 -5.77 14.51 -14.12
CA ASP A 228 -6.12 15.05 -12.81
C ASP A 228 -7.08 16.24 -13.01
N GLU A 229 -8.21 16.25 -12.30
CA GLU A 229 -9.26 17.28 -12.49
C GLU A 229 -8.80 18.70 -12.14
N ALA A 230 -7.76 18.82 -11.30
CA ALA A 230 -7.20 20.13 -10.96
C ALA A 230 -6.16 20.58 -11.99
N LEU A 231 -5.37 19.67 -12.55
CA LEU A 231 -4.37 19.98 -13.58
C LEU A 231 -5.03 20.20 -14.94
N ASP A 232 -6.10 19.44 -15.23
CA ASP A 232 -6.82 19.49 -16.51
C ASP A 232 -5.88 19.30 -17.72
N TRP A 233 -4.92 18.39 -17.58
CA TRP A 233 -3.93 18.03 -18.59
C TRP A 233 -3.56 16.55 -18.49
N PRO A 234 -3.41 15.84 -19.63
CA PRO A 234 -3.06 14.43 -19.60
C PRO A 234 -1.61 14.21 -19.14
N VAL A 235 -1.45 13.31 -18.18
CA VAL A 235 -0.16 12.83 -17.68
C VAL A 235 -0.13 11.29 -17.76
N ASP A 236 1.07 10.74 -17.95
CA ASP A 236 1.24 9.28 -18.03
C ASP A 236 1.47 8.68 -16.64
N ALA A 237 0.42 8.09 -16.08
CA ALA A 237 0.43 7.36 -14.80
C ALA A 237 0.61 5.83 -14.97
N SER A 238 0.89 5.32 -16.19
CA SER A 238 0.92 3.89 -16.50
C SER A 238 2.06 3.12 -15.82
N ARG A 239 3.00 3.82 -15.19
CA ARG A 239 4.16 3.22 -14.52
C ARG A 239 4.04 3.16 -13.01
N ILE A 240 2.95 3.65 -12.45
CA ILE A 240 2.70 3.54 -11.00
C ILE A 240 2.61 2.05 -10.62
N VAL A 241 3.34 1.67 -9.57
CA VAL A 241 3.25 0.34 -8.97
C VAL A 241 2.07 0.32 -8.00
N TRP A 242 1.04 -0.44 -8.34
CA TRP A 242 -0.18 -0.54 -7.54
C TRP A 242 -0.12 -1.75 -6.61
N ILE A 243 -0.29 -1.54 -5.31
CA ILE A 243 -0.39 -2.59 -4.31
C ILE A 243 -1.65 -2.36 -3.50
N ALA A 244 -2.60 -3.28 -3.54
CA ALA A 244 -3.82 -3.21 -2.75
C ALA A 244 -3.83 -4.27 -1.65
N THR A 245 -4.57 -4.02 -0.56
CA THR A 245 -4.87 -5.00 0.47
C THR A 245 -6.37 -5.18 0.60
N ALA A 246 -6.84 -6.38 0.88
CA ALA A 246 -8.24 -6.67 1.16
C ALA A 246 -8.39 -7.88 2.09
N ASN A 247 -9.53 -7.95 2.77
CA ASN A 247 -9.90 -9.10 3.60
C ASN A 247 -10.99 -9.96 2.93
N ASN A 248 -11.90 -9.33 2.17
CA ASN A 248 -13.04 -10.01 1.58
C ASN A 248 -13.14 -9.72 0.07
N PRO A 249 -12.80 -10.68 -0.81
CA PRO A 249 -12.84 -10.48 -2.25
C PRO A 249 -14.24 -10.22 -2.80
N LYS A 250 -15.29 -10.72 -2.11
CA LYS A 250 -16.70 -10.56 -2.56
C LYS A 250 -17.19 -9.12 -2.49
N ARG A 251 -16.48 -8.23 -1.80
CA ARG A 251 -16.81 -6.80 -1.72
C ARG A 251 -16.11 -5.96 -2.79
N ILE A 252 -15.20 -6.56 -3.54
CA ILE A 252 -14.52 -5.89 -4.65
C ILE A 252 -15.27 -6.21 -5.94
N PRO A 253 -15.73 -5.22 -6.71
CA PRO A 253 -16.40 -5.47 -7.98
C PRO A 253 -15.51 -6.24 -8.96
N ASP A 254 -16.09 -7.21 -9.68
CA ASP A 254 -15.37 -8.05 -10.63
C ASP A 254 -14.51 -7.27 -11.64
N PRO A 255 -14.94 -6.13 -12.20
CA PRO A 255 -14.12 -5.37 -13.12
C PRO A 255 -12.83 -4.83 -12.50
N ILE A 256 -12.85 -4.49 -11.20
CA ILE A 256 -11.66 -4.06 -10.44
C ILE A 256 -10.81 -5.27 -10.09
N PHE A 257 -11.44 -6.33 -9.55
CA PHE A 257 -10.76 -7.54 -9.10
C PHE A 257 -9.95 -8.20 -10.22
N SER A 258 -10.52 -8.26 -11.44
CA SER A 258 -9.88 -8.87 -12.62
C SER A 258 -8.60 -8.15 -13.10
N ARG A 259 -8.37 -6.91 -12.69
CA ARG A 259 -7.16 -6.13 -13.02
C ARG A 259 -5.98 -6.39 -12.10
N PHE A 260 -6.23 -7.06 -10.99
CA PHE A 260 -5.18 -7.37 -10.03
C PHE A 260 -4.61 -8.76 -10.23
N HIS A 261 -3.31 -8.89 -10.05
CA HIS A 261 -2.72 -10.17 -9.71
C HIS A 261 -2.97 -10.44 -8.23
N VAL A 262 -3.84 -11.40 -7.94
CA VAL A 262 -4.24 -11.74 -6.58
C VAL A 262 -3.21 -12.65 -5.94
N ALA A 263 -2.64 -12.21 -4.83
CA ALA A 263 -1.75 -12.99 -3.99
C ALA A 263 -2.44 -13.30 -2.66
N GLU A 264 -2.68 -14.57 -2.40
CA GLU A 264 -3.25 -15.00 -1.13
C GLU A 264 -2.17 -14.94 -0.04
N VAL A 265 -2.46 -14.20 1.00
CA VAL A 265 -1.65 -14.10 2.21
C VAL A 265 -2.29 -14.99 3.26
N ARG A 266 -1.65 -16.12 3.53
CA ARG A 266 -2.11 -17.08 4.53
C ARG A 266 -1.83 -16.60 5.95
N GLU A 267 -2.45 -17.22 6.91
CA GLU A 267 -2.05 -17.05 8.31
C GLU A 267 -0.64 -17.63 8.51
N PRO A 268 0.23 -16.94 9.26
CA PRO A 268 1.52 -17.50 9.61
C PRO A 268 1.35 -18.71 10.52
N THR A 269 2.18 -19.71 10.34
CA THR A 269 2.24 -20.87 11.24
C THR A 269 2.78 -20.45 12.61
N GLN A 270 2.51 -21.24 13.64
CA GLN A 270 3.05 -21.00 14.98
C GLN A 270 4.58 -20.90 14.97
N LYS A 271 5.24 -21.78 14.23
CA LYS A 271 6.70 -21.76 14.08
C LYS A 271 7.22 -20.47 13.43
N GLU A 272 6.56 -20.01 12.37
CA GLU A 272 6.90 -18.74 11.71
C GLU A 272 6.69 -17.54 12.64
N MET A 273 5.63 -17.58 13.45
CA MET A 273 5.40 -16.54 14.46
C MET A 273 6.51 -16.51 15.49
N GLU A 274 6.85 -17.67 16.09
CA GLU A 274 7.82 -17.77 17.17
C GLU A 274 9.26 -17.48 16.73
N GLU A 275 9.67 -18.00 15.57
CA GLU A 275 11.06 -17.97 15.11
C GLU A 275 11.39 -16.76 14.22
N ILE A 276 10.40 -16.17 13.54
CA ILE A 276 10.65 -15.14 12.53
C ILE A 276 9.88 -13.84 12.82
N ILE A 277 8.54 -13.93 12.92
CA ILE A 277 7.71 -12.73 12.91
C ILE A 277 7.80 -11.97 14.23
N ILE A 278 7.66 -12.65 15.37
CA ILE A 278 7.73 -12.02 16.69
C ILE A 278 9.12 -11.44 16.97
N PRO A 279 10.24 -12.15 16.71
CA PRO A 279 11.58 -11.55 16.82
C PRO A 279 11.76 -10.31 15.94
N SER A 280 11.28 -10.34 14.69
CA SER A 280 11.34 -9.19 13.79
C SER A 280 10.52 -8.01 14.31
N LEU A 281 9.27 -8.26 14.76
CA LEU A 281 8.42 -7.24 15.37
C LEU A 281 9.06 -6.61 16.61
N TYR A 282 9.71 -7.41 17.43
CA TYR A 282 10.41 -6.94 18.62
C TYR A 282 11.54 -5.96 18.26
N GLN A 283 12.38 -6.31 17.29
CA GLN A 283 13.45 -5.44 16.81
C GLN A 283 12.92 -4.15 16.19
N ASP A 284 11.85 -4.22 15.40
CA ASP A 284 11.18 -3.04 14.85
C ASP A 284 10.70 -2.10 15.96
N ILE A 285 10.09 -2.65 17.01
CA ILE A 285 9.57 -1.88 18.15
C ILE A 285 10.73 -1.25 18.93
N LEU A 286 11.83 -2.01 19.20
CA LEU A 286 13.00 -1.44 19.86
C LEU A 286 13.57 -0.25 19.09
N SER A 287 13.60 -0.34 17.76
CA SER A 287 14.07 0.74 16.90
C SER A 287 13.10 1.93 16.88
N GLU A 288 11.83 1.68 16.77
CA GLU A 288 10.75 2.70 16.74
C GLU A 288 10.73 3.54 18.03
N TYR A 289 10.86 2.87 19.18
CA TYR A 289 10.87 3.53 20.51
C TYR A 289 12.26 3.93 20.99
N GLN A 290 13.30 3.78 20.15
CA GLN A 290 14.70 4.11 20.48
C GLN A 290 15.21 3.37 21.73
N LEU A 291 14.81 2.11 21.88
CA LEU A 291 15.15 1.25 23.03
C LEU A 291 16.36 0.35 22.77
N ASN A 292 17.03 0.51 21.62
CA ASN A 292 18.26 -0.22 21.28
C ASN A 292 19.33 0.01 22.36
N GLY A 293 19.91 -1.08 22.85
CA GLY A 293 20.91 -1.04 23.93
C GLY A 293 20.32 -0.97 25.36
N ARG A 294 19.02 -0.73 25.52
CA ARG A 294 18.33 -0.81 26.82
C ARG A 294 17.77 -2.20 27.11
N PHE A 295 17.38 -2.90 26.07
CA PHE A 295 16.89 -4.26 26.11
C PHE A 295 17.76 -5.17 25.23
N PRO A 296 17.77 -6.50 25.48
CA PRO A 296 18.45 -7.45 24.60
C PRO A 296 17.94 -7.32 23.16
N GLN A 297 18.83 -7.49 22.18
CA GLN A 297 18.44 -7.46 20.77
C GLN A 297 17.55 -8.64 20.37
N GLU A 298 17.69 -9.77 21.08
CA GLU A 298 16.92 -10.97 20.83
C GLU A 298 15.86 -11.17 21.93
N MET A 299 14.65 -11.50 21.50
CA MET A 299 13.58 -11.89 22.41
C MET A 299 13.78 -13.33 22.86
N SER A 300 13.50 -13.62 24.14
CA SER A 300 13.50 -14.99 24.64
C SER A 300 12.47 -15.84 23.89
N PRO A 301 12.86 -17.04 23.38
CA PRO A 301 11.92 -17.94 22.71
C PRO A 301 10.71 -18.32 23.56
N ASP A 302 10.89 -18.44 24.87
CA ASP A 302 9.81 -18.74 25.82
C ASP A 302 8.76 -17.64 25.89
N ILE A 303 9.17 -16.37 25.73
CA ILE A 303 8.24 -15.24 25.66
C ILE A 303 7.56 -15.21 24.30
N ALA A 304 8.31 -15.42 23.22
CA ALA A 304 7.75 -15.45 21.87
C ALA A 304 6.58 -16.43 21.73
N ARG A 305 6.72 -17.64 22.30
CA ARG A 305 5.65 -18.68 22.32
C ARG A 305 4.35 -18.22 22.96
N LEU A 306 4.41 -17.30 23.91
CA LEU A 306 3.26 -16.83 24.70
C LEU A 306 2.55 -15.62 24.07
N LEU A 307 3.12 -15.02 23.02
CA LEU A 307 2.58 -13.78 22.43
C LEU A 307 1.43 -14.02 21.43
N GLY A 308 1.16 -15.29 21.06
CA GLY A 308 0.01 -15.69 20.24
C GLY A 308 0.33 -15.74 18.75
N GLN A 309 -0.71 -16.08 17.95
CA GLN A 309 -0.58 -16.42 16.54
C GLN A 309 -0.86 -15.25 15.56
N ASN A 310 -1.31 -14.09 16.07
CA ASN A 310 -1.64 -12.96 15.23
C ASN A 310 -0.60 -11.83 15.39
N PRO A 311 0.06 -11.39 14.31
CA PRO A 311 1.10 -10.35 14.36
C PRO A 311 0.64 -9.03 15.00
N ARG A 312 -0.61 -8.58 14.73
CA ARG A 312 -1.16 -7.35 15.31
C ARG A 312 -1.30 -7.44 16.83
N SER A 313 -1.80 -8.56 17.33
CA SER A 313 -1.92 -8.79 18.79
C SER A 313 -0.55 -8.96 19.45
N ALA A 314 0.37 -9.68 18.81
CA ALA A 314 1.73 -9.84 19.29
C ALA A 314 2.45 -8.49 19.43
N ARG A 315 2.37 -7.62 18.39
CA ARG A 315 2.94 -6.27 18.43
C ARG A 315 2.43 -5.47 19.64
N ARG A 316 1.12 -5.46 19.88
CA ARG A 316 0.49 -4.75 21.00
C ARG A 316 0.98 -5.28 22.35
N ARG A 317 1.04 -6.62 22.50
CA ARG A 317 1.54 -7.25 23.73
C ARG A 317 3.00 -6.93 23.98
N ILE A 318 3.86 -6.93 22.96
CA ILE A 318 5.28 -6.55 23.09
C ILE A 318 5.40 -5.10 23.60
N ILE A 319 4.66 -4.16 23.03
CA ILE A 319 4.68 -2.75 23.46
C ILE A 319 4.23 -2.63 24.93
N GLN A 320 3.19 -3.35 25.32
CA GLN A 320 2.72 -3.34 26.71
C GLN A 320 3.74 -3.96 27.69
N MET A 321 4.40 -5.04 27.29
CA MET A 321 5.48 -5.65 28.08
C MET A 321 6.66 -4.69 28.26
N LEU A 322 7.10 -4.04 27.19
CA LEU A 322 8.16 -3.04 27.25
C LEU A 322 7.80 -1.86 28.15
N ALA A 323 6.54 -1.39 28.08
CA ALA A 323 6.04 -0.33 28.96
C ALA A 323 6.07 -0.77 30.45
N ARG A 324 5.60 -1.99 30.76
CA ARG A 324 5.67 -2.56 32.11
C ARG A 324 7.12 -2.70 32.60
N ALA A 325 8.02 -3.22 31.76
CA ALA A 325 9.45 -3.34 32.07
C ALA A 325 10.04 -1.97 32.40
N ALA A 326 9.73 -0.94 31.61
CA ALA A 326 10.20 0.43 31.85
C ALA A 326 9.69 0.99 33.19
N THR A 327 8.45 0.70 33.60
CA THR A 327 7.88 1.15 34.88
C THR A 327 8.66 0.61 36.09
N VAL A 328 9.19 -0.61 36.00
CA VAL A 328 9.96 -1.24 37.09
C VAL A 328 11.49 -1.19 36.84
N ASN A 329 11.93 -0.38 35.90
CA ASN A 329 13.33 -0.25 35.48
C ASN A 329 14.00 -1.60 35.12
N ALA A 330 13.23 -2.56 34.61
CA ALA A 330 13.76 -3.83 34.15
C ALA A 330 14.43 -3.66 32.77
N THR A 331 15.54 -4.37 32.57
CA THR A 331 16.28 -4.41 31.30
C THR A 331 15.99 -5.66 30.48
N ARG A 332 15.10 -6.54 30.96
CA ARG A 332 14.69 -7.77 30.31
C ARG A 332 13.20 -7.94 30.45
N LEU A 333 12.58 -8.54 29.44
CA LEU A 333 11.18 -8.94 29.50
C LEU A 333 11.02 -10.25 30.30
N ASP A 334 9.96 -10.32 31.10
CA ASP A 334 9.59 -11.48 31.90
C ASP A 334 8.16 -11.92 31.58
N ARG A 335 7.85 -13.19 31.84
CA ARG A 335 6.50 -13.77 31.62
C ARG A 335 5.40 -13.05 32.42
N THR A 336 5.72 -12.52 33.59
CA THR A 336 4.77 -11.77 34.43
C THR A 336 4.33 -10.44 33.81
N MET A 337 5.09 -9.95 32.83
CA MET A 337 4.78 -8.73 32.10
C MET A 337 3.80 -8.94 30.93
N ILE A 338 3.49 -10.20 30.59
CA ILE A 338 2.53 -10.51 29.52
C ILE A 338 1.14 -10.03 29.96
N PRO A 339 0.47 -9.17 29.17
CA PRO A 339 -0.89 -8.77 29.49
C PRO A 339 -1.84 -9.95 29.28
N GLU A 340 -2.87 -10.05 30.11
CA GLU A 340 -3.99 -10.97 29.85
C GLU A 340 -4.58 -10.65 28.47
N SER A 341 -5.06 -11.70 27.77
CA SER A 341 -5.66 -11.46 26.45
C SER A 341 -6.90 -10.56 26.63
N GLU A 342 -7.03 -9.53 25.79
CA GLU A 342 -8.19 -8.63 25.82
C GLU A 342 -9.52 -9.39 25.66
N HIS A 343 -9.48 -10.52 24.93
CA HIS A 343 -10.65 -11.38 24.79
C HIS A 343 -11.03 -12.07 26.11
N GLU A 344 -10.05 -12.54 26.89
CA GLU A 344 -10.27 -13.12 28.22
C GLU A 344 -10.75 -12.03 29.19
N GLU A 345 -10.14 -10.85 29.15
CA GLU A 345 -10.57 -9.71 29.96
C GLU A 345 -11.98 -9.24 29.57
N TRP A 346 -12.28 -9.15 28.27
CA TRP A 346 -13.61 -8.79 27.79
C TRP A 346 -14.66 -9.86 28.16
N THR A 347 -14.34 -11.14 28.02
CA THR A 347 -15.20 -12.25 28.38
C THR A 347 -15.42 -12.29 29.89
N ARG A 348 -14.37 -12.06 30.68
CA ARG A 348 -14.45 -11.94 32.14
C ARG A 348 -15.30 -10.73 32.57
N ARG A 349 -15.15 -9.58 31.94
CA ARG A 349 -15.98 -8.39 32.17
C ARG A 349 -17.44 -8.61 31.76
N LYS A 350 -17.68 -9.33 30.66
CA LYS A 350 -19.03 -9.66 30.19
C LYS A 350 -19.72 -10.64 31.14
N SER A 351 -19.04 -11.69 31.58
CA SER A 351 -19.57 -12.64 32.59
C SER A 351 -19.79 -11.98 33.96
N ALA A 352 -18.90 -11.08 34.39
CA ALA A 352 -19.09 -10.32 35.62
C ALA A 352 -20.30 -9.35 35.56
N ARG A 353 -20.59 -8.77 34.37
CA ARG A 353 -21.80 -7.94 34.18
C ARG A 353 -23.09 -8.77 34.11
N THR A 354 -23.03 -10.02 33.65
CA THR A 354 -24.19 -10.91 33.58
C THR A 354 -24.61 -11.38 34.99
N ILE A 355 -23.71 -11.40 35.96
CA ILE A 355 -24.01 -11.79 37.37
C ILE A 355 -24.71 -10.64 38.14
N GLY A 356 -24.68 -9.39 37.62
CA GLY A 356 -25.23 -8.19 38.32
C GLY A 356 -26.62 -7.75 37.88
N PHE A 357 -27.26 -8.35 36.89
CA PHE A 357 -28.61 -8.00 36.41
C PHE A 357 -29.55 -9.20 36.45
N ASN A 358 -30.11 -9.50 37.64
CA ASN A 358 -31.37 -10.21 37.74
C ASN A 358 -32.48 -9.17 37.52
N VAL A 359 -32.90 -9.03 36.25
CA VAL A 359 -34.18 -8.35 35.96
C VAL A 359 -35.27 -9.32 36.37
N GLN A 360 -35.96 -9.03 37.49
CA GLN A 360 -37.26 -9.62 37.77
C GLN A 360 -38.16 -9.27 36.57
N LYS A 361 -38.57 -10.32 35.83
CA LYS A 361 -39.71 -10.23 34.91
C LYS A 361 -40.94 -10.05 35.80
N GLU A 362 -41.49 -8.86 35.87
CA GLU A 362 -42.89 -8.66 36.25
C GLU A 362 -43.74 -9.33 35.14
N GLU A 363 -44.43 -10.35 35.51
CA GLU A 363 -45.52 -10.94 34.73
C GLU A 363 -46.64 -9.91 34.63
N HIS A 364 -46.80 -9.31 33.45
CA HIS A 364 -48.02 -8.59 33.12
C HIS A 364 -49.14 -9.61 32.89
N ASP A 365 -50.10 -9.56 33.79
CA ASP A 365 -51.39 -10.23 33.76
C ASP A 365 -52.22 -9.62 32.62
N ASP A 366 -52.34 -10.36 31.52
CA ASP A 366 -53.25 -10.03 30.42
C ASP A 366 -54.67 -10.51 30.77
N SER A 367 -55.45 -9.69 31.45
CA SER A 367 -56.87 -9.86 31.54
C SER A 367 -57.60 -9.13 30.39
N PRO A 368 -58.58 -9.80 29.73
CA PRO A 368 -59.18 -9.26 28.53
C PRO A 368 -60.23 -8.19 28.86
N PHE A 369 -60.26 -7.15 28.05
CA PHE A 369 -61.29 -6.09 28.11
C PHE A 369 -62.71 -6.64 27.93
N PRO A 370 -63.68 -6.10 28.67
CA PRO A 370 -65.10 -6.43 28.42
C PRO A 370 -65.64 -5.63 27.24
N GLU A 371 -66.37 -6.31 26.37
CA GLU A 371 -67.21 -5.70 25.35
C GLU A 371 -68.27 -4.79 25.96
N LEU A 372 -68.40 -3.57 25.50
CA LEU A 372 -69.55 -2.70 25.73
C LEU A 372 -70.32 -2.53 24.42
N GLY A 373 -71.63 -2.77 24.53
CA GLY A 373 -72.69 -2.71 23.56
C GLY A 373 -72.96 -1.33 22.91
#